data_967ba65190455b7dd96876294a54fda1
#
_entry.id   967ba65190455b7dd96876294a54fda1
#
_cell.length_a   1.000
_cell.length_b   1.000
_cell.length_c   1.000
_cell.angle_alpha   90.00
_cell.angle_beta   90.00
_cell.angle_gamma   90.00
#
_symmetry.space_group_name_H-M   'P 1'
#
loop_
_entity.id
_entity.type
_entity.pdbx_description
1 polymer ?
#
loop_
_entity_poly.entity_id
_entity_poly.type
_entity_poly.pdbx_seq_one_letter_code
_entity_poly.pdbx_strand_id
1 'polypeptide(L)'
;MRRMSLKRKLPVLLLVILVLGLSLHTGKSIQAALISKRRQAAETVIELFGKHLIQQLEAENFASKLMFALDTKEKANLTLFEEKAAKLQKDHAEIRFLSYFEQDTLQAIYPREKYKSAIGMKLHDVSYSYTLAKVIKDGVIAGPETLSSTKEEVFLFIEPLYENNQYKGEIIAAVDSAYLIKGMNLEYLQKRGYEFELWRVNALGEKKTVVRVSDPSVDFSEAVKLEVSLPATWNLSILPENGWLPYSVKLAINGICLLNALLILALVYLALRVHVQKKQLIRESYTDADSGLLTREGFFYFMKRAKQMQGDKEVSVLYIQLYNFYKLRKNCSMEEMQAYLQIIQQGVQEHLPVGSIAARLSEEEFVIAIFEDTRSEKAMEAIEDFILQLFWKKKIQGKKVFVEPKSAIVRCVAKKTDAEELLKLASMRLNALYDLHS
;
A
#
# COMPACT_ATOMS: atom_id res chain seq x y z
N MET A 1 34.83 -17.82 4.99
CA MET A 1 33.41 -17.37 5.19
C MET A 1 32.94 -17.72 6.60
N ARG A 2 32.99 -16.79 7.55
CA ARG A 2 32.49 -17.02 8.94
C ARG A 2 30.97 -17.16 8.91
N ARG A 3 30.45 -18.33 9.32
CA ARG A 3 29.00 -18.58 9.53
C ARG A 3 28.49 -17.55 10.55
N MET A 4 27.73 -16.55 10.05
CA MET A 4 27.00 -15.64 10.95
C MET A 4 26.08 -16.45 11.84
N SER A 5 26.15 -16.23 13.16
CA SER A 5 25.30 -16.92 14.14
C SER A 5 23.83 -16.66 13.85
N LEU A 6 22.97 -17.64 14.11
CA LEU A 6 21.52 -17.62 13.89
C LEU A 6 20.85 -16.35 14.46
N LYS A 7 21.36 -15.85 15.60
CA LYS A 7 20.91 -14.62 16.28
C LYS A 7 21.07 -13.34 15.44
N ARG A 8 22.01 -13.29 14.48
CA ARG A 8 22.21 -12.12 13.60
C ARG A 8 21.45 -12.20 12.30
N LYS A 9 20.99 -13.39 11.88
CA LYS A 9 20.21 -13.58 10.65
C LYS A 9 18.72 -13.28 10.86
N LEU A 10 18.19 -13.50 12.06
CA LEU A 10 16.79 -13.32 12.40
C LEU A 10 16.27 -11.89 12.14
N PRO A 11 16.93 -10.81 12.60
CA PRO A 11 16.42 -9.45 12.35
C PRO A 11 16.47 -9.06 10.88
N VAL A 12 17.43 -9.56 10.10
CA VAL A 12 17.49 -9.33 8.66
C VAL A 12 16.33 -10.04 7.95
N LEU A 13 16.05 -11.28 8.31
CA LEU A 13 14.92 -12.02 7.77
C LEU A 13 13.59 -11.35 8.08
N LEU A 14 13.39 -10.89 9.31
CA LEU A 14 12.20 -10.14 9.73
C LEU A 14 12.03 -8.84 8.93
N LEU A 15 13.12 -8.11 8.69
CA LEU A 15 13.11 -6.90 7.88
C LEU A 15 12.69 -7.21 6.43
N VAL A 16 13.22 -8.27 5.83
CA VAL A 16 12.84 -8.69 4.46
C VAL A 16 11.35 -9.02 4.39
N ILE A 17 10.84 -9.82 5.35
CA ILE A 17 9.43 -10.18 5.42
C ILE A 17 8.56 -8.93 5.59
N LEU A 18 8.97 -7.99 6.44
CA LEU A 18 8.24 -6.73 6.67
C LEU A 18 8.16 -5.89 5.39
N VAL A 19 9.30 -5.70 4.70
CA VAL A 19 9.35 -4.89 3.46
C VAL A 19 8.49 -5.52 2.36
N LEU A 20 8.58 -6.84 2.17
CA LEU A 20 7.76 -7.55 1.20
C LEU A 20 6.27 -7.50 1.56
N GLY A 21 5.93 -7.70 2.83
CA GLY A 21 4.55 -7.60 3.33
C GLY A 21 3.94 -6.22 3.10
N LEU A 22 4.68 -5.16 3.43
CA LEU A 22 4.26 -3.77 3.18
C LEU A 22 4.09 -3.49 1.69
N SER A 23 5.01 -3.98 0.85
CA SER A 23 4.93 -3.81 -0.60
C SER A 23 3.68 -4.49 -1.19
N LEU A 24 3.38 -5.72 -0.77
CA LEU A 24 2.17 -6.44 -1.20
C LEU A 24 0.90 -5.73 -0.72
N HIS A 25 0.89 -5.24 0.51
CA HIS A 25 -0.24 -4.48 1.06
C HIS A 25 -0.48 -3.19 0.28
N THR A 26 0.58 -2.44 -0.01
CA THR A 26 0.51 -1.21 -0.83
C THR A 26 -0.03 -1.52 -2.23
N GLY A 27 0.46 -2.59 -2.87
CA GLY A 27 -0.03 -3.02 -4.18
C GLY A 27 -1.53 -3.33 -4.17
N LYS A 28 -2.02 -4.08 -3.18
CA LYS A 28 -3.46 -4.35 -3.00
C LYS A 28 -4.27 -3.08 -2.75
N SER A 29 -3.76 -2.16 -1.95
CA SER A 29 -4.43 -0.89 -1.66
C SER A 29 -4.57 -0.01 -2.90
N ILE A 30 -3.54 0.07 -3.73
CA ILE A 30 -3.58 0.80 -5.02
C ILE A 30 -4.61 0.15 -5.96
N GLN A 31 -4.61 -1.19 -6.07
CA GLN A 31 -5.58 -1.91 -6.90
C GLN A 31 -7.02 -1.65 -6.43
N ALA A 32 -7.29 -1.72 -5.13
CA ALA A 32 -8.58 -1.44 -4.54
C ALA A 32 -9.04 0.01 -4.81
N ALA A 33 -8.16 0.97 -4.67
CA ALA A 33 -8.46 2.38 -4.95
C ALA A 33 -8.79 2.62 -6.44
N LEU A 34 -8.07 1.97 -7.36
CA LEU A 34 -8.37 2.04 -8.79
C LEU A 34 -9.70 1.40 -9.14
N ILE A 35 -10.02 0.24 -8.57
CA ILE A 35 -11.31 -0.43 -8.74
C ILE A 35 -12.44 0.47 -8.23
N SER A 36 -12.30 1.03 -7.01
CA SER A 36 -13.29 1.93 -6.43
C SER A 36 -13.54 3.16 -7.31
N LYS A 37 -12.48 3.80 -7.82
CA LYS A 37 -12.60 4.95 -8.73
C LYS A 37 -13.30 4.58 -10.03
N ARG A 38 -13.01 3.40 -10.59
CA ARG A 38 -13.68 2.93 -11.82
C ARG A 38 -15.14 2.57 -11.58
N ARG A 39 -15.47 1.97 -10.42
CA ARG A 39 -16.85 1.72 -10.02
C ARG A 39 -17.65 3.01 -9.90
N GLN A 40 -17.10 4.00 -9.22
CA GLN A 40 -17.75 5.32 -9.09
C GLN A 40 -17.98 6.00 -10.44
N ALA A 41 -17.03 5.90 -11.36
CA ALA A 41 -17.22 6.42 -12.73
C ALA A 41 -18.32 5.66 -13.47
N ALA A 42 -18.40 4.33 -13.31
CA ALA A 42 -19.46 3.51 -13.89
C ALA A 42 -20.83 3.82 -13.27
N GLU A 43 -20.91 4.06 -11.97
CA GLU A 43 -22.14 4.51 -11.28
C GLU A 43 -22.66 5.82 -11.89
N THR A 44 -21.79 6.79 -12.13
CA THR A 44 -22.17 8.04 -12.79
C THR A 44 -22.69 7.81 -14.20
N VAL A 45 -22.04 6.92 -14.96
CA VAL A 45 -22.46 6.61 -16.34
C VAL A 45 -23.83 5.93 -16.35
N ILE A 46 -24.02 4.93 -15.49
CA ILE A 46 -25.28 4.17 -15.44
C ILE A 46 -26.46 5.03 -14.95
N GLU A 47 -26.23 5.92 -13.98
CA GLU A 47 -27.24 6.85 -13.49
C GLU A 47 -27.70 7.83 -14.58
N LEU A 48 -26.74 8.42 -15.33
CA LEU A 48 -27.06 9.32 -16.44
C LEU A 48 -27.81 8.58 -17.54
N PHE A 49 -27.36 7.37 -17.85
CA PHE A 49 -28.02 6.53 -18.85
C PHE A 49 -29.42 6.12 -18.41
N GLY A 50 -29.59 5.75 -17.14
CA GLY A 50 -30.91 5.39 -16.57
C GLY A 50 -31.92 6.53 -16.66
N LYS A 51 -31.50 7.76 -16.37
CA LYS A 51 -32.34 8.96 -16.55
C LYS A 51 -32.77 9.15 -18.01
N HIS A 52 -31.84 8.99 -18.94
CA HIS A 52 -32.16 9.06 -20.37
C HIS A 52 -33.12 7.96 -20.80
N LEU A 53 -32.92 6.72 -20.29
CA LEU A 53 -33.80 5.59 -20.55
C LEU A 53 -35.24 5.87 -20.09
N ILE A 54 -35.41 6.39 -18.87
CA ILE A 54 -36.71 6.77 -18.31
C ILE A 54 -37.37 7.82 -19.19
N GLN A 55 -36.71 8.91 -19.50
CA GLN A 55 -37.24 9.99 -20.35
C GLN A 55 -37.70 9.48 -21.71
N GLN A 56 -36.95 8.56 -22.30
CA GLN A 56 -37.30 7.98 -23.60
C GLN A 56 -38.52 7.07 -23.50
N LEU A 57 -38.62 6.24 -22.48
CA LEU A 57 -39.81 5.38 -22.25
C LEU A 57 -41.05 6.22 -21.97
N GLU A 58 -40.93 7.30 -21.20
CA GLU A 58 -42.02 8.24 -20.97
C GLU A 58 -42.49 8.92 -22.28
N ALA A 59 -41.54 9.32 -23.15
CA ALA A 59 -41.82 9.93 -24.44
C ALA A 59 -42.59 8.98 -25.39
N GLU A 60 -42.34 7.67 -25.25
CA GLU A 60 -43.01 6.62 -26.03
C GLU A 60 -44.28 6.07 -25.36
N ASN A 61 -44.75 6.71 -24.29
CA ASN A 61 -46.01 6.29 -23.64
C ASN A 61 -47.23 6.72 -24.44
N PHE A 62 -47.56 5.94 -25.45
CA PHE A 62 -48.69 6.20 -26.34
C PHE A 62 -50.04 5.98 -25.63
N ALA A 63 -50.11 5.16 -24.59
CA ALA A 63 -51.31 4.97 -23.80
C ALA A 63 -51.71 6.29 -23.10
N SER A 64 -50.73 6.96 -22.47
CA SER A 64 -50.93 8.30 -21.86
C SER A 64 -51.31 9.35 -22.88
N LYS A 65 -50.65 9.36 -24.06
CA LYS A 65 -51.01 10.28 -25.15
C LYS A 65 -52.47 10.07 -25.63
N LEU A 66 -52.91 8.83 -25.72
CA LEU A 66 -54.29 8.51 -26.11
C LEU A 66 -55.28 8.91 -25.00
N MET A 67 -54.92 8.66 -23.73
CA MET A 67 -55.74 9.05 -22.59
C MET A 67 -56.03 10.55 -22.56
N PHE A 68 -55.04 11.39 -22.76
CA PHE A 68 -55.22 12.83 -22.85
C PHE A 68 -56.08 13.27 -24.05
N ALA A 69 -56.06 12.52 -25.17
CA ALA A 69 -56.82 12.83 -26.35
C ALA A 69 -58.29 12.47 -26.21
N LEU A 70 -58.65 11.61 -25.22
CA LEU A 70 -60.03 11.10 -25.07
C LEU A 70 -60.95 11.94 -24.16
N ASP A 71 -60.53 13.05 -23.62
CA ASP A 71 -61.23 13.92 -22.66
C ASP A 71 -62.25 13.14 -21.80
N THR A 72 -61.85 12.78 -20.59
CA THR A 72 -62.51 11.75 -19.74
C THR A 72 -63.84 12.18 -19.13
N LYS A 73 -64.42 13.29 -19.50
CA LYS A 73 -65.70 13.77 -18.93
C LYS A 73 -66.97 13.17 -19.53
N GLU A 74 -66.86 12.53 -20.67
CA GLU A 74 -68.00 11.85 -21.30
C GLU A 74 -67.74 10.34 -21.28
N LYS A 75 -68.85 9.54 -21.16
CA LYS A 75 -68.83 8.06 -21.30
C LYS A 75 -67.95 7.69 -22.48
N ALA A 76 -67.09 6.73 -22.32
CA ALA A 76 -66.12 6.30 -23.33
C ALA A 76 -66.81 6.11 -24.68
N ASN A 77 -66.64 7.10 -25.54
CA ASN A 77 -67.14 7.04 -26.88
C ASN A 77 -66.21 6.17 -27.71
N LEU A 78 -66.57 4.91 -27.89
CA LEU A 78 -65.79 3.91 -28.61
C LEU A 78 -65.45 4.36 -30.03
N THR A 79 -66.31 5.15 -30.66
CA THR A 79 -66.05 5.74 -32.00
C THR A 79 -64.92 6.75 -31.92
N LEU A 80 -64.89 7.61 -30.90
CA LEU A 80 -63.85 8.56 -30.68
C LEU A 80 -62.48 7.86 -30.34
N PHE A 81 -62.54 6.77 -29.56
CA PHE A 81 -61.38 5.95 -29.32
C PHE A 81 -60.79 5.40 -30.61
N GLU A 82 -61.61 4.76 -31.47
CA GLU A 82 -61.17 4.21 -32.75
C GLU A 82 -60.59 5.27 -33.67
N GLU A 83 -61.20 6.44 -33.77
CA GLU A 83 -60.67 7.57 -34.58
C GLU A 83 -59.31 8.03 -34.07
N LYS A 84 -59.15 8.28 -32.76
CA LYS A 84 -57.90 8.74 -32.17
C LYS A 84 -56.82 7.68 -32.24
N ALA A 85 -57.16 6.41 -31.97
CA ALA A 85 -56.27 5.27 -32.09
C ALA A 85 -55.76 5.10 -33.55
N ALA A 86 -56.64 5.24 -34.53
CA ALA A 86 -56.31 5.18 -35.97
C ALA A 86 -55.32 6.29 -36.35
N LYS A 87 -55.57 7.51 -35.89
CA LYS A 87 -54.66 8.64 -36.12
C LYS A 87 -53.29 8.38 -35.49
N LEU A 88 -53.26 7.98 -34.21
CA LEU A 88 -52.01 7.76 -33.49
C LEU A 88 -51.20 6.64 -34.14
N GLN A 89 -51.81 5.51 -34.54
CA GLN A 89 -51.13 4.43 -35.22
C GLN A 89 -50.63 4.82 -36.62
N LYS A 90 -51.36 5.70 -37.34
CA LYS A 90 -50.90 6.22 -38.62
C LYS A 90 -49.62 7.08 -38.51
N ASP A 91 -49.56 7.86 -37.44
CA ASP A 91 -48.42 8.73 -37.15
C ASP A 91 -47.25 7.92 -36.54
N HIS A 92 -47.52 6.75 -35.93
CA HIS A 92 -46.58 5.90 -35.19
C HIS A 92 -46.70 4.45 -35.60
N ALA A 93 -45.97 4.03 -36.62
CA ALA A 93 -46.00 2.69 -37.20
C ALA A 93 -45.50 1.58 -36.23
N GLU A 94 -44.73 1.95 -35.20
CA GLU A 94 -44.27 1.10 -34.13
C GLU A 94 -45.38 0.59 -33.18
N ILE A 95 -46.53 1.27 -33.16
CA ILE A 95 -47.68 0.83 -32.34
C ILE A 95 -48.32 -0.37 -33.02
N ARG A 96 -48.34 -1.52 -32.29
CA ARG A 96 -48.95 -2.74 -32.78
C ARG A 96 -50.44 -2.76 -32.55
N PHE A 97 -50.87 -2.33 -31.37
CA PHE A 97 -52.30 -2.09 -31.08
C PHE A 97 -52.47 -1.02 -30.00
N LEU A 98 -53.65 -0.47 -29.94
CA LEU A 98 -54.18 0.32 -28.84
C LEU A 98 -55.48 -0.30 -28.38
N SER A 99 -55.68 -0.43 -27.07
CA SER A 99 -56.88 -1.08 -26.50
C SER A 99 -57.42 -0.27 -25.35
N TYR A 100 -58.74 -0.41 -25.15
CA TYR A 100 -59.48 0.21 -24.06
C TYR A 100 -60.29 -0.85 -23.31
N PHE A 101 -60.04 -0.91 -22.01
CA PHE A 101 -60.81 -1.72 -21.08
C PHE A 101 -61.79 -0.83 -20.31
N GLU A 102 -63.02 -1.19 -20.31
CA GLU A 102 -64.03 -0.63 -19.40
C GLU A 102 -64.13 -1.56 -18.20
N GLN A 103 -63.80 -1.01 -17.04
CA GLN A 103 -63.54 -1.83 -15.86
C GLN A 103 -62.50 -2.93 -16.19
N ASP A 104 -62.84 -4.17 -16.03
CA ASP A 104 -61.94 -5.31 -16.27
C ASP A 104 -62.23 -6.05 -17.60
N THR A 105 -62.92 -5.42 -18.57
CA THR A 105 -63.34 -6.08 -19.83
C THR A 105 -62.86 -5.27 -21.03
N LEU A 106 -62.17 -5.92 -21.96
CA LEU A 106 -61.73 -5.31 -23.21
C LEU A 106 -62.95 -4.96 -24.11
N GLN A 107 -63.17 -3.66 -24.30
CA GLN A 107 -64.29 -3.14 -25.07
C GLN A 107 -63.89 -2.74 -26.52
N ALA A 108 -62.70 -2.19 -26.67
CA ALA A 108 -62.22 -1.76 -27.96
C ALA A 108 -60.74 -2.07 -28.15
N ILE A 109 -60.34 -2.39 -29.36
CA ILE A 109 -58.96 -2.60 -29.77
C ILE A 109 -58.79 -2.14 -31.23
N TYR A 110 -57.69 -1.39 -31.48
CA TYR A 110 -57.35 -0.93 -32.82
C TYR A 110 -55.94 -1.40 -33.21
N PRO A 111 -55.75 -1.98 -34.40
CA PRO A 111 -56.71 -2.24 -35.48
C PRO A 111 -57.64 -3.43 -35.15
N ARG A 112 -58.96 -3.19 -35.26
CA ARG A 112 -59.98 -4.15 -34.82
C ARG A 112 -59.91 -5.46 -35.60
N GLU A 113 -59.72 -5.42 -36.89
CA GLU A 113 -59.74 -6.62 -37.74
C GLU A 113 -58.63 -7.63 -37.32
N LYS A 114 -57.50 -7.18 -36.91
CA LYS A 114 -56.36 -8.02 -36.53
C LYS A 114 -56.54 -8.69 -35.16
N TYR A 115 -57.24 -8.01 -34.24
CA TYR A 115 -57.36 -8.43 -32.85
C TYR A 115 -58.79 -8.64 -32.35
N LYS A 116 -59.75 -8.80 -33.27
CA LYS A 116 -61.17 -8.93 -32.95
C LYS A 116 -61.50 -10.05 -31.96
N SER A 117 -60.76 -11.16 -31.98
CA SER A 117 -60.94 -12.29 -31.06
C SER A 117 -60.63 -11.97 -29.60
N ALA A 118 -59.92 -10.86 -29.31
CA ALA A 118 -59.61 -10.44 -27.96
C ALA A 118 -60.72 -9.63 -27.29
N ILE A 119 -61.69 -9.08 -28.06
CA ILE A 119 -62.79 -8.29 -27.50
C ILE A 119 -63.60 -9.16 -26.54
N GLY A 120 -63.88 -8.64 -25.34
CA GLY A 120 -64.55 -9.34 -24.27
C GLY A 120 -63.67 -10.12 -23.29
N MET A 121 -62.37 -10.20 -23.56
CA MET A 121 -61.41 -10.81 -22.60
C MET A 121 -61.38 -10.03 -21.29
N LYS A 122 -61.18 -10.76 -20.21
CA LYS A 122 -61.02 -10.16 -18.88
C LYS A 122 -59.59 -9.80 -18.61
N LEU A 123 -59.40 -8.72 -17.88
CA LEU A 123 -58.07 -8.18 -17.54
C LEU A 123 -57.15 -9.22 -16.88
N HIS A 124 -57.67 -9.98 -15.94
CA HIS A 124 -56.92 -11.00 -15.19
C HIS A 124 -56.51 -12.21 -16.05
N ASP A 125 -57.14 -12.44 -17.19
CA ASP A 125 -56.81 -13.51 -18.12
C ASP A 125 -55.64 -13.15 -19.05
N VAL A 126 -55.25 -11.88 -19.06
CA VAL A 126 -54.25 -11.38 -20.01
C VAL A 126 -52.84 -11.34 -19.41
N SER A 127 -52.62 -10.59 -18.35
CA SER A 127 -51.34 -10.49 -17.68
C SER A 127 -51.47 -9.86 -16.29
N TYR A 128 -50.61 -10.23 -15.37
CA TYR A 128 -50.55 -9.62 -14.04
C TYR A 128 -50.21 -8.10 -14.09
N SER A 129 -49.47 -7.65 -15.08
CA SER A 129 -49.09 -6.24 -15.26
C SER A 129 -50.32 -5.31 -15.35
N TYR A 130 -51.44 -5.77 -15.93
CA TYR A 130 -52.68 -5.02 -15.98
C TYR A 130 -53.29 -4.85 -14.59
N THR A 131 -53.33 -5.93 -13.80
CA THR A 131 -53.80 -5.87 -12.41
C THR A 131 -52.91 -4.96 -11.56
N LEU A 132 -51.62 -4.92 -11.84
CA LEU A 132 -50.67 -4.07 -11.13
C LEU A 132 -50.98 -2.59 -11.34
N ALA A 133 -51.19 -2.11 -12.59
CA ALA A 133 -51.54 -0.73 -12.89
C ALA A 133 -52.78 -0.29 -12.11
N LYS A 134 -53.82 -1.14 -12.07
CA LYS A 134 -55.04 -0.93 -11.29
C LYS A 134 -54.75 -0.77 -9.78
N VAL A 135 -53.87 -1.61 -9.21
CA VAL A 135 -53.59 -1.60 -7.77
C VAL A 135 -52.74 -0.38 -7.36
N ILE A 136 -51.68 -0.08 -8.13
CA ILE A 136 -50.80 1.07 -7.81
C ILE A 136 -51.41 2.42 -8.20
N LYS A 137 -52.47 2.42 -9.02
CA LYS A 137 -53.14 3.60 -9.56
C LYS A 137 -52.23 4.50 -10.40
N ASP A 138 -51.28 3.91 -11.06
CA ASP A 138 -50.30 4.60 -11.86
C ASP A 138 -49.99 3.79 -13.12
N GLY A 139 -49.35 4.45 -14.11
CA GLY A 139 -48.95 3.82 -15.36
C GLY A 139 -47.96 2.68 -15.16
N VAL A 140 -48.11 1.59 -15.92
CA VAL A 140 -47.18 0.43 -15.90
C VAL A 140 -46.61 0.20 -17.28
N ILE A 141 -45.30 -0.02 -17.36
CA ILE A 141 -44.65 -0.49 -18.58
C ILE A 141 -44.24 -1.95 -18.38
N ALA A 142 -44.84 -2.84 -19.14
CA ALA A 142 -44.54 -4.27 -19.11
C ALA A 142 -43.89 -4.72 -20.41
N GLY A 143 -43.07 -5.74 -20.37
CA GLY A 143 -42.50 -6.30 -21.58
C GLY A 143 -40.97 -6.55 -21.47
N PRO A 144 -40.35 -7.10 -22.51
CA PRO A 144 -41.02 -7.60 -23.71
C PRO A 144 -41.96 -8.79 -23.39
N GLU A 145 -43.12 -8.79 -24.00
CA GLU A 145 -44.08 -9.86 -23.91
C GLU A 145 -44.47 -10.39 -25.30
N THR A 146 -44.63 -11.70 -25.45
CA THR A 146 -44.99 -12.30 -26.72
C THR A 146 -46.49 -12.40 -26.80
N LEU A 147 -47.12 -11.75 -27.76
CA LEU A 147 -48.57 -11.81 -28.01
C LEU A 147 -48.94 -13.20 -28.47
N SER A 148 -49.92 -13.80 -27.79
CA SER A 148 -50.38 -15.17 -28.08
C SER A 148 -50.95 -15.30 -29.49
N SER A 149 -51.61 -14.26 -30.00
CA SER A 149 -52.31 -14.23 -31.30
C SER A 149 -51.35 -14.07 -32.48
N THR A 150 -50.35 -13.18 -32.39
CA THR A 150 -49.49 -12.82 -33.53
C THR A 150 -48.04 -13.29 -33.39
N LYS A 151 -47.64 -13.76 -32.19
CA LYS A 151 -46.28 -14.11 -31.83
C LYS A 151 -45.29 -12.93 -31.91
N GLU A 152 -45.80 -11.72 -32.01
CA GLU A 152 -44.99 -10.50 -31.97
C GLU A 152 -44.54 -10.20 -30.54
N GLU A 153 -43.32 -9.71 -30.38
CA GLU A 153 -42.85 -9.23 -29.10
C GLU A 153 -43.14 -7.73 -28.97
N VAL A 154 -43.75 -7.35 -27.86
CA VAL A 154 -44.20 -5.97 -27.62
C VAL A 154 -43.87 -5.54 -26.20
N PHE A 155 -43.70 -4.23 -26.03
CA PHE A 155 -43.82 -3.57 -24.73
C PHE A 155 -45.26 -3.04 -24.58
N LEU A 156 -45.83 -3.22 -23.39
CA LEU A 156 -47.14 -2.75 -23.06
C LEU A 156 -47.06 -1.53 -22.16
N PHE A 157 -47.58 -0.42 -22.61
CA PHE A 157 -47.77 0.79 -21.80
C PHE A 157 -49.23 0.78 -21.34
N ILE A 158 -49.44 0.69 -20.05
CA ILE A 158 -50.74 0.49 -19.42
C ILE A 158 -51.04 1.71 -18.55
N GLU A 159 -52.10 2.42 -18.85
CA GLU A 159 -52.52 3.62 -18.12
C GLU A 159 -53.93 3.37 -17.52
N PRO A 160 -54.05 3.29 -16.19
CA PRO A 160 -55.30 3.07 -15.52
C PRO A 160 -56.15 4.36 -15.46
N LEU A 161 -57.43 4.22 -15.71
CA LEU A 161 -58.37 5.33 -15.68
C LEU A 161 -59.14 5.37 -14.36
N TYR A 162 -59.03 6.50 -13.66
CA TYR A 162 -59.73 6.74 -12.40
C TYR A 162 -60.60 8.01 -12.48
N GLU A 163 -61.80 7.92 -11.96
CA GLU A 163 -62.70 9.06 -11.75
C GLU A 163 -63.19 9.02 -10.31
N ASN A 164 -63.05 10.14 -9.59
CA ASN A 164 -63.42 10.21 -8.15
C ASN A 164 -62.82 9.05 -7.31
N ASN A 165 -61.58 8.67 -7.58
CA ASN A 165 -60.87 7.56 -6.95
C ASN A 165 -61.48 6.16 -7.20
N GLN A 166 -62.41 6.06 -8.15
CA GLN A 166 -62.96 4.79 -8.62
C GLN A 166 -62.33 4.37 -9.93
N TYR A 167 -61.89 3.12 -10.03
CA TYR A 167 -61.34 2.55 -11.25
C TYR A 167 -62.43 2.45 -12.31
N LYS A 168 -62.19 2.97 -13.48
CA LYS A 168 -63.13 2.95 -14.63
C LYS A 168 -62.65 2.02 -15.74
N GLY A 169 -61.41 1.72 -15.80
CA GLY A 169 -60.79 0.92 -16.83
C GLY A 169 -59.32 1.27 -17.05
N GLU A 170 -58.80 0.88 -18.19
CA GLU A 170 -57.43 1.23 -18.57
C GLU A 170 -57.25 1.31 -20.07
N ILE A 171 -56.27 2.09 -20.50
CA ILE A 171 -55.79 2.17 -21.89
C ILE A 171 -54.45 1.46 -21.98
N ILE A 172 -54.28 0.68 -23.04
CA ILE A 172 -53.05 -0.05 -23.26
C ILE A 172 -52.57 0.21 -24.67
N ALA A 173 -51.27 0.59 -24.78
CA ALA A 173 -50.57 0.67 -26.03
C ALA A 173 -49.52 -0.42 -26.12
N ALA A 174 -49.61 -1.25 -27.14
CA ALA A 174 -48.57 -2.23 -27.44
C ALA A 174 -47.61 -1.67 -28.49
N VAL A 175 -46.35 -1.55 -28.12
CA VAL A 175 -45.29 -0.98 -28.99
C VAL A 175 -44.28 -2.08 -29.33
N ASP A 176 -43.80 -2.07 -30.56
CA ASP A 176 -42.82 -3.01 -31.09
C ASP A 176 -41.56 -3.08 -30.21
N SER A 177 -41.18 -4.28 -29.78
CA SER A 177 -40.08 -4.50 -28.87
C SER A 177 -38.75 -4.10 -29.52
N ALA A 178 -38.52 -4.43 -30.79
CA ALA A 178 -37.27 -4.12 -31.48
C ALA A 178 -37.09 -2.61 -31.66
N TYR A 179 -38.19 -1.90 -31.93
CA TYR A 179 -38.17 -0.43 -32.02
C TYR A 179 -37.75 0.22 -30.71
N LEU A 180 -38.41 -0.17 -29.60
CA LEU A 180 -38.09 0.38 -28.27
C LEU A 180 -36.68 0.05 -27.83
N ILE A 181 -36.25 -1.20 -27.97
CA ILE A 181 -34.86 -1.61 -27.58
C ILE A 181 -33.84 -0.84 -28.40
N LYS A 182 -34.08 -0.63 -29.69
CA LYS A 182 -33.21 0.20 -30.53
C LYS A 182 -33.18 1.65 -30.06
N GLY A 183 -34.34 2.21 -29.72
CA GLY A 183 -34.47 3.56 -29.20
C GLY A 183 -33.72 3.75 -27.86
N MET A 184 -33.64 2.75 -27.00
CA MET A 184 -32.92 2.79 -25.74
C MET A 184 -31.41 3.05 -25.91
N ASN A 185 -30.87 2.88 -27.13
CA ASN A 185 -29.46 3.15 -27.48
C ASN A 185 -28.44 2.49 -26.54
N LEU A 186 -28.71 1.25 -26.11
CA LEU A 186 -27.86 0.49 -25.20
C LEU A 186 -26.43 0.30 -25.74
N GLU A 187 -26.27 0.31 -27.08
CA GLU A 187 -24.97 0.24 -27.75
C GLU A 187 -24.05 1.42 -27.39
N TYR A 188 -24.60 2.52 -26.89
CA TYR A 188 -23.78 3.63 -26.37
C TYR A 188 -22.91 3.20 -25.18
N LEU A 189 -23.38 2.29 -24.34
CA LEU A 189 -22.62 1.74 -23.23
C LEU A 189 -21.41 0.95 -23.74
N GLN A 190 -21.59 0.12 -24.80
CA GLN A 190 -20.46 -0.60 -25.43
C GLN A 190 -19.44 0.35 -26.03
N LYS A 191 -19.88 1.40 -26.73
CA LYS A 191 -18.97 2.45 -27.26
C LYS A 191 -18.15 3.15 -26.16
N ARG A 192 -18.64 3.13 -24.94
CA ARG A 192 -17.94 3.61 -23.75
C ARG A 192 -17.07 2.56 -23.08
N GLY A 193 -16.96 1.34 -23.63
CA GLY A 193 -16.16 0.24 -23.11
C GLY A 193 -16.81 -0.52 -21.96
N TYR A 194 -18.14 -0.53 -21.92
CA TYR A 194 -18.92 -1.30 -20.93
C TYR A 194 -19.74 -2.38 -21.61
N GLU A 195 -19.67 -3.59 -21.09
CA GLU A 195 -20.66 -4.62 -21.30
C GLU A 195 -21.88 -4.31 -20.44
N PHE A 196 -23.08 -4.66 -20.91
CA PHE A 196 -24.33 -4.37 -20.23
C PHE A 196 -25.29 -5.56 -20.24
N GLU A 197 -26.14 -5.59 -19.24
CA GLU A 197 -27.30 -6.49 -19.15
C GLU A 197 -28.50 -5.70 -18.64
N LEU A 198 -29.54 -5.57 -19.47
CA LEU A 198 -30.85 -5.06 -19.10
C LEU A 198 -31.76 -6.25 -18.78
N TRP A 199 -32.29 -6.31 -17.58
CA TRP A 199 -33.08 -7.40 -17.12
C TRP A 199 -34.20 -6.93 -16.19
N ARG A 200 -35.23 -7.75 -16.07
CA ARG A 200 -36.34 -7.54 -15.15
C ARG A 200 -36.56 -8.77 -14.29
N VAL A 201 -37.23 -8.58 -13.18
CA VAL A 201 -37.83 -9.68 -12.42
C VAL A 201 -39.27 -9.85 -12.87
N ASN A 202 -39.77 -11.08 -12.94
CA ASN A 202 -41.19 -11.30 -13.20
C ASN A 202 -42.03 -10.68 -12.07
N ALA A 203 -43.31 -10.46 -12.33
CA ALA A 203 -44.22 -9.84 -11.38
C ALA A 203 -44.32 -10.55 -10.01
N LEU A 204 -43.96 -11.82 -9.94
CA LEU A 204 -43.88 -12.60 -8.70
C LEU A 204 -42.54 -12.51 -7.97
N GLY A 205 -41.53 -11.83 -8.54
CA GLY A 205 -40.21 -11.71 -7.96
C GLY A 205 -39.31 -12.96 -8.07
N GLU A 206 -39.78 -13.99 -8.78
CA GLU A 206 -39.16 -15.33 -8.75
C GLU A 206 -38.13 -15.55 -9.87
N LYS A 207 -38.30 -14.90 -11.01
CA LYS A 207 -37.52 -15.20 -12.20
C LYS A 207 -36.94 -13.95 -12.84
N LYS A 208 -35.61 -13.95 -12.97
CA LYS A 208 -34.86 -12.97 -13.80
C LYS A 208 -35.15 -13.23 -15.27
N THR A 209 -35.58 -12.24 -15.99
CA THR A 209 -35.80 -12.26 -17.45
C THR A 209 -34.85 -11.23 -18.07
N VAL A 210 -33.91 -11.67 -18.90
CA VAL A 210 -33.00 -10.79 -19.64
C VAL A 210 -33.78 -10.20 -20.81
N VAL A 211 -33.78 -8.86 -20.87
CA VAL A 211 -34.39 -8.09 -21.97
C VAL A 211 -33.40 -7.93 -23.09
N ARG A 212 -32.20 -7.51 -22.74
CA ARG A 212 -31.09 -7.33 -23.69
C ARG A 212 -29.75 -7.48 -22.97
N VAL A 213 -28.79 -8.12 -23.61
CA VAL A 213 -27.43 -8.28 -23.11
C VAL A 213 -26.46 -8.02 -24.26
N SER A 214 -25.35 -7.39 -23.96
CA SER A 214 -24.29 -7.12 -24.94
C SER A 214 -23.54 -8.39 -25.32
N ASP A 215 -23.13 -9.20 -24.35
CA ASP A 215 -22.51 -10.51 -24.53
C ASP A 215 -23.05 -11.50 -23.47
N PRO A 216 -23.73 -12.57 -23.90
CA PRO A 216 -24.26 -13.59 -23.01
C PRO A 216 -23.20 -14.38 -22.24
N SER A 217 -21.94 -14.34 -22.63
CA SER A 217 -20.84 -15.05 -21.96
C SER A 217 -20.28 -14.30 -20.75
N VAL A 218 -20.65 -13.04 -20.56
CA VAL A 218 -20.14 -12.18 -19.48
C VAL A 218 -20.89 -12.46 -18.18
N ASP A 219 -20.12 -12.64 -17.09
CA ASP A 219 -20.69 -12.72 -15.74
C ASP A 219 -20.84 -11.31 -15.14
N PHE A 220 -22.09 -10.91 -14.94
CA PHE A 220 -22.48 -9.63 -14.35
C PHE A 220 -22.61 -9.66 -12.82
N SER A 221 -22.10 -10.69 -12.12
CA SER A 221 -22.17 -10.80 -10.67
C SER A 221 -21.52 -9.60 -9.96
N GLU A 222 -20.38 -9.13 -10.48
CA GLU A 222 -19.60 -8.00 -9.98
C GLU A 222 -19.94 -6.65 -10.64
N ALA A 223 -20.98 -6.61 -11.49
CA ALA A 223 -21.38 -5.39 -12.20
C ALA A 223 -21.92 -4.30 -11.26
N VAL A 224 -21.81 -3.06 -11.67
CA VAL A 224 -22.58 -1.95 -11.09
C VAL A 224 -24.01 -2.08 -11.60
N LYS A 225 -24.97 -1.99 -10.70
CA LYS A 225 -26.40 -2.18 -10.98
C LYS A 225 -27.17 -0.92 -10.66
N LEU A 226 -28.07 -0.56 -11.55
CA LEU A 226 -29.04 0.50 -11.35
C LEU A 226 -30.43 -0.11 -11.44
N GLU A 227 -31.21 0.09 -10.40
CA GLU A 227 -32.64 -0.19 -10.44
C GLU A 227 -33.35 1.01 -11.05
N VAL A 228 -34.03 0.77 -12.16
CA VAL A 228 -34.83 1.77 -12.83
C VAL A 228 -36.25 1.56 -12.34
N SER A 229 -36.66 2.36 -11.38
CA SER A 229 -38.02 2.33 -10.82
C SER A 229 -39.02 2.97 -11.80
N LEU A 230 -39.25 2.26 -12.87
CA LEU A 230 -40.51 2.36 -13.59
C LEU A 230 -41.45 1.39 -12.90
N PRO A 231 -42.78 1.54 -13.10
CA PRO A 231 -43.78 0.63 -12.47
C PRO A 231 -43.65 -0.86 -12.88
N ALA A 232 -42.52 -1.29 -13.35
CA ALA A 232 -42.01 -2.65 -13.39
C ALA A 232 -40.52 -2.54 -13.19
N THR A 233 -40.01 -3.05 -12.07
CA THR A 233 -38.62 -2.92 -11.69
C THR A 233 -37.68 -3.48 -12.78
N TRP A 234 -37.06 -2.60 -13.49
CA TRP A 234 -36.04 -2.92 -14.47
C TRP A 234 -34.65 -2.70 -13.83
N ASN A 235 -33.73 -3.55 -14.18
CA ASN A 235 -32.37 -3.47 -13.69
C ASN A 235 -31.42 -3.36 -14.87
N LEU A 236 -30.57 -2.36 -14.83
CA LEU A 236 -29.45 -2.22 -15.74
C LEU A 236 -28.16 -2.55 -15.00
N SER A 237 -27.40 -3.48 -15.54
CA SER A 237 -26.08 -3.84 -15.00
C SER A 237 -25.01 -3.47 -16.02
N ILE A 238 -23.91 -2.82 -15.59
CA ILE A 238 -22.77 -2.54 -16.47
C ILE A 238 -21.46 -3.03 -15.83
N LEU A 239 -20.58 -3.53 -16.69
CA LEU A 239 -19.26 -4.00 -16.33
C LEU A 239 -18.25 -3.51 -17.37
N PRO A 240 -17.05 -3.01 -17.03
CA PRO A 240 -16.05 -2.71 -18.03
C PRO A 240 -15.66 -3.95 -18.83
N GLU A 241 -15.50 -3.83 -20.15
CA GLU A 241 -15.15 -4.92 -21.08
C GLU A 241 -13.97 -5.78 -20.62
N ASN A 242 -12.93 -5.13 -20.03
CA ASN A 242 -11.75 -5.79 -19.50
C ASN A 242 -11.81 -6.01 -17.97
N GLY A 243 -13.02 -6.01 -17.37
CA GLY A 243 -13.23 -6.06 -15.93
C GLY A 243 -12.76 -4.79 -15.22
N TRP A 244 -12.93 -4.76 -13.88
CA TRP A 244 -12.61 -3.58 -13.07
C TRP A 244 -11.13 -3.23 -13.07
N LEU A 245 -10.24 -4.22 -13.21
CA LEU A 245 -8.79 -4.03 -13.27
C LEU A 245 -8.19 -4.97 -14.31
N PRO A 246 -7.79 -4.46 -15.49
CA PRO A 246 -7.14 -5.26 -16.53
C PRO A 246 -5.90 -5.98 -15.99
N TYR A 247 -5.69 -7.22 -16.45
CA TYR A 247 -4.56 -8.04 -15.99
C TYR A 247 -3.21 -7.36 -16.17
N SER A 248 -3.01 -6.65 -17.28
CA SER A 248 -1.79 -5.87 -17.56
C SER A 248 -1.51 -4.79 -16.49
N VAL A 249 -2.56 -4.06 -16.07
CA VAL A 249 -2.46 -3.03 -15.02
C VAL A 249 -2.15 -3.67 -13.67
N LYS A 250 -2.80 -4.80 -13.35
CA LYS A 250 -2.53 -5.56 -12.12
C LYS A 250 -1.09 -6.05 -12.07
N LEU A 251 -0.58 -6.58 -13.19
CA LEU A 251 0.81 -7.02 -13.32
C LEU A 251 1.80 -5.87 -13.17
N ALA A 252 1.52 -4.71 -13.81
CA ALA A 252 2.36 -3.53 -13.71
C ALA A 252 2.45 -3.00 -12.26
N ILE A 253 1.33 -2.89 -11.55
CA ILE A 253 1.31 -2.46 -10.14
C ILE A 253 2.14 -3.41 -9.28
N ASN A 254 1.94 -4.72 -9.42
CA ASN A 254 2.69 -5.71 -8.65
C ASN A 254 4.19 -5.66 -8.98
N GLY A 255 4.55 -5.50 -10.26
CA GLY A 255 5.94 -5.36 -10.71
C GLY A 255 6.63 -4.13 -10.12
N ILE A 256 5.97 -2.98 -10.16
CA ILE A 256 6.49 -1.72 -9.58
C ILE A 256 6.66 -1.86 -8.06
N CYS A 257 5.68 -2.43 -7.36
CA CYS A 257 5.77 -2.66 -5.92
C CYS A 257 6.92 -3.59 -5.56
N LEU A 258 7.11 -4.68 -6.30
CA LEU A 258 8.23 -5.61 -6.12
C LEU A 258 9.58 -4.92 -6.37
N LEU A 259 9.69 -4.14 -7.45
CA LEU A 259 10.92 -3.39 -7.77
C LEU A 259 11.28 -2.41 -6.64
N ASN A 260 10.31 -1.67 -6.12
CA ASN A 260 10.51 -0.77 -4.98
C ASN A 260 10.98 -1.53 -3.73
N ALA A 261 10.39 -2.69 -3.43
CA ALA A 261 10.82 -3.52 -2.31
C ALA A 261 12.28 -3.97 -2.46
N LEU A 262 12.68 -4.42 -3.65
CA LEU A 262 14.06 -4.81 -3.95
C LEU A 262 15.03 -3.63 -3.82
N LEU A 263 14.63 -2.45 -4.28
CA LEU A 263 15.43 -1.22 -4.16
C LEU A 263 15.67 -0.85 -2.68
N ILE A 264 14.63 -0.89 -1.86
CA ILE A 264 14.71 -0.62 -0.41
C ILE A 264 15.67 -1.62 0.25
N LEU A 265 15.53 -2.92 -0.05
CA LEU A 265 16.40 -3.95 0.49
C LEU A 265 17.87 -3.76 0.05
N ALA A 266 18.11 -3.37 -1.20
CA ALA A 266 19.45 -3.05 -1.71
C ALA A 266 20.06 -1.85 -0.99
N LEU A 267 19.29 -0.77 -0.77
CA LEU A 267 19.75 0.40 -0.03
C LEU A 267 20.10 0.07 1.42
N VAL A 268 19.26 -0.73 2.10
CA VAL A 268 19.54 -1.20 3.47
C VAL A 268 20.81 -2.05 3.50
N TYR A 269 20.97 -2.97 2.55
CA TYR A 269 22.18 -3.79 2.43
C TYR A 269 23.44 -2.92 2.26
N LEU A 270 23.40 -1.94 1.35
CA LEU A 270 24.52 -1.00 1.12
C LEU A 270 24.84 -0.19 2.38
N ALA A 271 23.82 0.33 3.06
CA ALA A 271 24.02 1.09 4.30
C ALA A 271 24.68 0.24 5.40
N LEU A 272 24.24 -1.01 5.56
CA LEU A 272 24.85 -1.95 6.50
C LEU A 272 26.30 -2.27 6.13
N ARG A 273 26.59 -2.47 4.84
CA ARG A 273 27.94 -2.73 4.34
C ARG A 273 28.88 -1.54 4.59
N VAL A 274 28.43 -0.33 4.28
CA VAL A 274 29.20 0.91 4.55
C VAL A 274 29.46 1.07 6.05
N HIS A 275 28.47 0.80 6.90
CA HIS A 275 28.64 0.88 8.34
C HIS A 275 29.68 -0.11 8.87
N VAL A 276 29.70 -1.34 8.38
CA VAL A 276 30.69 -2.37 8.74
C VAL A 276 32.09 -1.95 8.26
N GLN A 277 32.22 -1.49 7.01
CA GLN A 277 33.49 -1.02 6.45
C GLN A 277 34.04 0.16 7.23
N LYS A 278 33.18 1.13 7.59
CA LYS A 278 33.59 2.29 8.41
C LYS A 278 34.15 1.86 9.77
N LYS A 279 33.51 0.88 10.44
CA LYS A 279 34.01 0.34 11.70
C LYS A 279 35.36 -0.36 11.54
N GLN A 280 35.57 -1.07 10.45
CA GLN A 280 36.82 -1.76 10.15
C GLN A 280 37.93 -0.77 9.86
N LEU A 281 37.68 0.24 9.02
CA LEU A 281 38.66 1.32 8.74
C LEU A 281 39.09 2.09 10.00
N ILE A 282 38.10 2.40 10.89
CA ILE A 282 38.39 3.05 12.17
C ILE A 282 39.31 2.15 13.02
N ARG A 283 39.07 0.84 13.07
CA ARG A 283 39.87 -0.09 13.83
C ARG A 283 41.29 -0.19 13.27
N GLU A 284 41.44 -0.30 11.96
CA GLU A 284 42.74 -0.38 11.27
C GLU A 284 43.52 0.91 11.39
N SER A 285 42.89 2.09 11.34
CA SER A 285 43.54 3.39 11.45
C SER A 285 43.99 3.75 12.87
N TYR A 286 43.30 3.25 13.91
CA TYR A 286 43.59 3.63 15.29
C TYR A 286 44.28 2.55 16.12
N THR A 287 44.66 1.43 15.50
CA THR A 287 45.37 0.34 16.16
C THR A 287 46.74 0.14 15.51
N ASP A 288 47.79 0.18 16.30
CA ASP A 288 49.15 -0.14 15.86
C ASP A 288 49.27 -1.60 15.48
N ALA A 289 49.72 -1.90 14.28
CA ALA A 289 49.73 -3.24 13.72
C ALA A 289 50.67 -4.20 14.46
N ASP A 290 51.81 -3.67 15.01
CA ASP A 290 52.83 -4.46 15.66
C ASP A 290 52.47 -4.79 17.11
N SER A 291 52.03 -3.78 17.86
CA SER A 291 51.74 -3.93 19.29
C SER A 291 50.27 -4.28 19.61
N GLY A 292 49.32 -4.06 18.65
CA GLY A 292 47.90 -4.19 18.92
C GLY A 292 47.31 -3.17 19.90
N LEU A 293 48.13 -2.24 20.41
CA LEU A 293 47.66 -1.09 21.18
C LEU A 293 47.14 0.00 20.24
N LEU A 294 46.59 1.09 20.79
CA LEU A 294 46.17 2.21 19.95
C LEU A 294 47.38 2.93 19.34
N THR A 295 47.20 3.54 18.18
CA THR A 295 48.14 4.52 17.63
C THR A 295 48.03 5.84 18.38
N ARG A 296 48.91 6.82 18.09
CA ARG A 296 48.84 8.19 18.61
C ARG A 296 47.46 8.83 18.27
N GLU A 297 47.02 8.69 17.04
CA GLU A 297 45.71 9.17 16.57
C GLU A 297 44.57 8.46 17.28
N GLY A 298 44.69 7.15 17.49
CA GLY A 298 43.78 6.35 18.26
C GLY A 298 43.65 6.84 19.69
N PHE A 299 44.77 7.14 20.35
CA PHE A 299 44.78 7.71 21.69
C PHE A 299 44.00 9.01 21.77
N PHE A 300 44.28 9.97 20.90
CA PHE A 300 43.54 11.23 20.87
C PHE A 300 42.01 11.05 20.59
N TYR A 301 41.68 10.19 19.67
CA TYR A 301 40.28 9.91 19.34
C TYR A 301 39.51 9.33 20.55
N PHE A 302 40.09 8.32 21.21
CA PHE A 302 39.45 7.68 22.35
C PHE A 302 39.45 8.56 23.59
N MET A 303 40.52 9.34 23.83
CA MET A 303 40.59 10.33 24.91
C MET A 303 39.51 11.41 24.76
N LYS A 304 39.32 11.94 23.56
CA LYS A 304 38.24 12.89 23.28
C LYS A 304 36.85 12.32 23.59
N ARG A 305 36.62 11.05 23.26
CA ARG A 305 35.38 10.35 23.54
C ARG A 305 35.21 10.05 25.03
N ALA A 306 36.24 9.62 25.70
CA ALA A 306 36.23 9.35 27.13
C ALA A 306 35.95 10.62 27.95
N LYS A 307 36.49 11.78 27.56
CA LYS A 307 36.16 13.08 28.14
C LYS A 307 34.66 13.37 28.13
N GLN A 308 33.98 13.05 27.03
CA GLN A 308 32.54 13.27 26.88
C GLN A 308 31.75 12.34 27.81
N MET A 309 32.23 11.12 28.04
CA MET A 309 31.51 10.09 28.81
C MET A 309 31.81 10.15 30.31
N GLN A 310 33.04 10.51 30.69
CA GLN A 310 33.54 10.49 32.10
C GLN A 310 33.33 11.82 32.84
N GLY A 311 33.00 12.90 32.12
CA GLY A 311 32.71 14.20 32.73
C GLY A 311 33.86 14.78 33.55
N ASP A 312 33.60 15.11 34.82
CA ASP A 312 34.55 15.75 35.73
C ASP A 312 35.42 14.73 36.49
N LYS A 313 35.46 13.46 36.06
CA LYS A 313 36.40 12.47 36.65
C LYS A 313 37.83 12.83 36.38
N GLU A 314 38.72 12.48 37.31
CA GLU A 314 40.15 12.59 37.12
C GLU A 314 40.66 11.52 36.19
N VAL A 315 41.66 11.88 35.42
CA VAL A 315 42.44 10.98 34.58
C VAL A 315 43.91 11.07 34.94
N SER A 316 44.52 9.92 35.18
CA SER A 316 45.94 9.80 35.36
C SER A 316 46.55 9.34 34.03
N VAL A 317 47.43 10.15 33.44
CA VAL A 317 48.13 9.82 32.20
C VAL A 317 49.54 9.48 32.53
N LEU A 318 49.88 8.23 32.25
CA LEU A 318 51.22 7.68 32.43
C LEU A 318 51.91 7.65 31.08
N TYR A 319 53.01 8.36 30.98
CA TYR A 319 53.88 8.38 29.83
C TYR A 319 55.10 7.51 30.11
N ILE A 320 55.41 6.60 29.18
CA ILE A 320 56.48 5.62 29.33
C ILE A 320 57.41 5.76 28.12
N GLN A 321 58.72 5.89 28.38
CA GLN A 321 59.78 5.86 27.38
C GLN A 321 60.73 4.72 27.64
N LEU A 322 61.05 3.96 26.60
CA LEU A 322 62.00 2.85 26.66
C LEU A 322 63.39 3.35 26.25
N TYR A 323 64.22 3.69 27.21
CA TYR A 323 65.49 4.40 27.01
C TYR A 323 66.51 3.65 26.17
N ASN A 324 66.55 2.36 26.24
CA ASN A 324 67.54 1.53 25.53
C ASN A 324 66.89 0.68 24.41
N PHE A 325 65.72 1.07 23.93
CA PHE A 325 64.96 0.34 22.90
C PHE A 325 65.76 0.19 21.59
N TYR A 326 66.56 1.18 21.22
CA TYR A 326 67.48 1.09 20.10
C TYR A 326 68.43 -0.12 20.17
N LYS A 327 68.96 -0.43 21.36
CA LYS A 327 69.84 -1.60 21.56
C LYS A 327 69.02 -2.90 21.39
N LEU A 328 67.78 -2.91 21.83
CA LEU A 328 66.85 -4.00 21.63
C LEU A 328 66.60 -4.27 20.16
N ARG A 329 66.26 -3.24 19.41
CA ARG A 329 66.00 -3.33 17.97
C ARG A 329 67.20 -3.83 17.16
N LYS A 330 68.39 -3.46 17.55
CA LYS A 330 69.62 -3.89 16.89
C LYS A 330 69.94 -5.37 17.13
N ASN A 331 69.53 -5.91 18.28
CA ASN A 331 69.89 -7.26 18.73
C ASN A 331 68.78 -8.31 18.62
N CYS A 332 67.57 -7.91 18.23
CA CYS A 332 66.40 -8.78 18.08
C CYS A 332 65.96 -8.82 16.63
N SER A 333 65.42 -9.99 16.22
CA SER A 333 64.72 -10.12 14.94
C SER A 333 63.36 -9.44 14.98
N MET A 334 62.73 -9.25 13.82
CA MET A 334 61.40 -8.71 13.69
C MET A 334 60.37 -9.54 14.47
N GLU A 335 60.50 -10.86 14.41
CA GLU A 335 59.61 -11.80 15.10
C GLU A 335 59.78 -11.74 16.64
N GLU A 336 61.03 -11.61 17.11
CA GLU A 336 61.34 -11.42 18.54
C GLU A 336 60.78 -10.09 19.05
N MET A 337 60.81 -9.03 18.21
CA MET A 337 60.26 -7.73 18.54
C MET A 337 58.71 -7.78 18.61
N GLN A 338 58.06 -8.42 17.65
CA GLN A 338 56.60 -8.62 17.70
C GLN A 338 56.20 -9.43 18.95
N ALA A 339 56.92 -10.48 19.25
CA ALA A 339 56.64 -11.27 20.48
C ALA A 339 56.78 -10.41 21.75
N TYR A 340 57.76 -9.50 21.82
CA TYR A 340 57.87 -8.56 22.93
C TYR A 340 56.69 -7.61 23.02
N LEU A 341 56.27 -7.01 21.90
CA LEU A 341 55.13 -6.11 21.87
C LEU A 341 53.83 -6.80 22.22
N GLN A 342 53.66 -8.07 21.82
CA GLN A 342 52.50 -8.88 22.20
C GLN A 342 52.42 -9.15 23.70
N ILE A 343 53.57 -9.38 24.34
CA ILE A 343 53.65 -9.53 25.80
C ILE A 343 53.23 -8.25 26.51
N ILE A 344 53.63 -7.08 25.98
CA ILE A 344 53.21 -5.78 26.51
C ILE A 344 51.71 -5.61 26.34
N GLN A 345 51.17 -5.90 25.16
CA GLN A 345 49.73 -5.80 24.87
C GLN A 345 48.95 -6.66 25.86
N GLN A 346 49.34 -7.93 26.03
CA GLN A 346 48.65 -8.87 26.91
C GLN A 346 48.73 -8.38 28.36
N GLY A 347 49.86 -7.94 28.84
CA GLY A 347 50.02 -7.40 30.18
C GLY A 347 49.15 -6.16 30.42
N VAL A 348 49.09 -5.26 29.43
CA VAL A 348 48.22 -4.09 29.50
C VAL A 348 46.73 -4.49 29.55
N GLN A 349 46.31 -5.49 28.78
CA GLN A 349 44.92 -5.93 28.76
C GLN A 349 44.51 -6.67 30.06
N GLU A 350 45.42 -7.42 30.67
CA GLU A 350 45.12 -8.25 31.86
C GLU A 350 45.14 -7.44 33.17
N HIS A 351 45.95 -6.38 33.27
CA HIS A 351 46.22 -5.69 34.53
C HIS A 351 45.66 -4.28 34.64
N LEU A 352 45.29 -3.64 33.50
CA LEU A 352 44.73 -2.32 33.59
C LEU A 352 43.23 -2.32 33.90
N PRO A 353 42.75 -1.32 34.64
CA PRO A 353 41.33 -1.17 34.91
C PRO A 353 40.50 -1.07 33.63
N VAL A 354 39.25 -1.59 33.69
CA VAL A 354 38.31 -1.54 32.56
C VAL A 354 38.07 -0.08 32.17
N GLY A 355 38.23 0.22 30.90
CA GLY A 355 38.06 1.58 30.36
C GLY A 355 39.33 2.38 30.27
N SER A 356 40.50 1.85 30.71
CA SER A 356 41.81 2.46 30.45
C SER A 356 42.13 2.51 28.96
N ILE A 357 42.85 3.55 28.54
CA ILE A 357 43.25 3.76 27.15
C ILE A 357 44.77 3.61 27.07
N ALA A 358 45.28 2.63 26.34
CA ALA A 358 46.70 2.39 26.15
C ALA A 358 47.02 2.53 24.67
N ALA A 359 48.12 3.27 24.39
CA ALA A 359 48.60 3.52 23.05
C ALA A 359 50.10 3.45 22.95
N ARG A 360 50.59 3.12 21.76
CA ARG A 360 51.99 3.25 21.35
C ARG A 360 52.12 4.51 20.49
N LEU A 361 52.85 5.49 21.00
CA LEU A 361 53.00 6.79 20.34
C LEU A 361 54.12 6.80 19.28
N SER A 362 55.16 6.04 19.57
CA SER A 362 56.32 5.81 18.69
C SER A 362 56.91 4.42 18.96
N GLU A 363 58.02 4.10 18.35
CA GLU A 363 58.70 2.82 18.61
C GLU A 363 59.06 2.64 20.09
N GLU A 364 59.41 3.73 20.78
CA GLU A 364 59.96 3.75 22.14
C GLU A 364 58.97 4.32 23.18
N GLU A 365 57.86 4.91 22.73
CA GLU A 365 57.00 5.69 23.61
C GLU A 365 55.63 5.05 23.72
N PHE A 366 55.18 4.89 24.94
CA PHE A 366 53.84 4.36 25.27
C PHE A 366 53.11 5.33 26.20
N VAL A 367 51.81 5.33 26.11
CA VAL A 367 50.95 6.11 27.01
C VAL A 367 49.78 5.29 27.49
N ILE A 368 49.44 5.45 28.76
CA ILE A 368 48.31 4.81 29.39
C ILE A 368 47.48 5.86 30.12
N ALA A 369 46.22 6.01 29.77
CA ALA A 369 45.27 6.86 30.50
C ALA A 369 44.35 6.00 31.35
N ILE A 370 44.27 6.28 32.64
CA ILE A 370 43.52 5.57 33.65
C ILE A 370 42.46 6.53 34.24
N PHE A 371 41.21 6.15 34.20
CA PHE A 371 40.07 6.97 34.65
C PHE A 371 39.56 6.51 36.05
N GLU A 372 40.46 6.23 36.94
CA GLU A 372 40.17 5.89 38.33
C GLU A 372 40.87 6.86 39.28
N ASP A 373 40.42 6.88 40.55
CA ASP A 373 41.07 7.70 41.56
C ASP A 373 42.41 7.06 41.96
N THR A 374 43.50 7.54 41.37
CA THR A 374 44.87 7.09 41.63
C THR A 374 45.61 7.96 42.65
N ARG A 375 44.87 8.74 43.46
CA ARG A 375 45.48 9.70 44.44
C ARG A 375 46.19 9.02 45.62
N SER A 376 45.85 7.78 45.91
CA SER A 376 46.54 7.07 46.98
C SER A 376 47.99 6.76 46.52
N GLU A 377 48.95 7.04 47.37
CA GLU A 377 50.39 6.76 47.17
C GLU A 377 50.61 5.29 46.81
N LYS A 378 49.90 4.38 47.53
CA LYS A 378 49.91 2.94 47.25
C LYS A 378 49.40 2.56 45.86
N ALA A 379 48.41 3.24 45.34
CA ALA A 379 47.89 2.97 43.99
C ALA A 379 48.93 3.41 42.92
N MET A 380 49.68 4.43 43.20
CA MET A 380 50.74 4.93 42.30
C MET A 380 51.95 4.00 42.30
N GLU A 381 52.43 3.57 43.47
CA GLU A 381 53.47 2.59 43.60
C GLU A 381 53.13 1.29 42.89
N ALA A 382 51.86 0.82 43.01
CA ALA A 382 51.39 -0.38 42.33
C ALA A 382 51.41 -0.23 40.79
N ILE A 383 51.10 0.98 40.26
CA ILE A 383 51.13 1.25 38.81
C ILE A 383 52.62 1.31 38.34
N GLU A 384 53.47 1.96 39.06
CA GLU A 384 54.91 2.02 38.74
C GLU A 384 55.54 0.62 38.78
N ASP A 385 55.28 -0.14 39.80
CA ASP A 385 55.74 -1.55 39.92
C ASP A 385 55.20 -2.40 38.77
N PHE A 386 53.95 -2.26 38.43
CA PHE A 386 53.35 -2.96 37.29
C PHE A 386 54.10 -2.61 35.99
N ILE A 387 54.39 -1.33 35.74
CA ILE A 387 55.07 -0.89 34.54
C ILE A 387 56.48 -1.38 34.49
N LEU A 388 57.22 -1.26 35.62
CA LEU A 388 58.52 -1.79 35.72
C LEU A 388 58.56 -3.31 35.46
N GLN A 389 57.63 -4.05 36.00
CA GLN A 389 57.51 -5.48 35.74
C GLN A 389 57.10 -5.78 34.28
N LEU A 390 56.23 -5.00 33.70
CA LEU A 390 55.76 -5.22 32.33
C LEU A 390 56.88 -4.97 31.30
N PHE A 391 57.64 -3.90 31.44
CA PHE A 391 58.67 -3.51 30.47
C PHE A 391 60.07 -3.95 30.81
N TRP A 392 60.38 -4.11 32.07
CA TRP A 392 61.74 -4.35 32.50
C TRP A 392 62.22 -5.73 32.03
N LYS A 393 62.39 -6.64 32.48
CA LYS A 393 63.11 -7.85 32.18
C LYS A 393 62.18 -8.92 31.54
N LYS A 394 62.31 -9.16 30.27
CA LYS A 394 61.54 -10.19 29.58
C LYS A 394 62.44 -11.27 28.98
N LYS A 395 61.92 -12.48 28.93
CA LYS A 395 62.55 -13.61 28.23
C LYS A 395 61.74 -13.82 26.94
N ILE A 396 62.37 -13.53 25.78
CA ILE A 396 61.73 -13.65 24.47
C ILE A 396 62.46 -14.80 23.76
N GLN A 397 61.73 -15.87 23.40
CA GLN A 397 62.29 -17.00 22.68
C GLN A 397 63.62 -17.54 23.26
N GLY A 398 63.74 -17.53 24.60
CA GLY A 398 64.92 -18.02 25.29
C GLY A 398 65.99 -16.97 25.58
N LYS A 399 66.00 -15.80 24.93
CA LYS A 399 66.91 -14.68 25.19
C LYS A 399 66.34 -13.80 26.29
N LYS A 400 67.21 -13.36 27.22
CA LYS A 400 66.88 -12.34 28.19
C LYS A 400 66.98 -10.98 27.52
N VAL A 401 65.91 -10.25 27.50
CA VAL A 401 65.82 -8.91 26.96
C VAL A 401 65.70 -7.91 28.10
N PHE A 402 66.59 -6.92 28.11
CA PHE A 402 66.59 -5.85 29.10
C PHE A 402 66.12 -4.57 28.43
N VAL A 403 65.02 -4.03 28.90
CA VAL A 403 64.49 -2.73 28.50
C VAL A 403 64.44 -1.89 29.79
N GLU A 404 64.89 -0.65 29.71
CA GLU A 404 64.85 0.31 30.80
C GLU A 404 63.69 1.27 30.60
N PRO A 405 62.51 1.03 31.21
CA PRO A 405 61.37 1.94 31.11
C PRO A 405 61.63 3.12 32.06
N LYS A 406 61.36 4.30 31.52
CA LYS A 406 61.29 5.54 32.26
C LYS A 406 59.86 6.05 32.19
N SER A 407 59.30 6.47 33.32
CA SER A 407 57.89 6.85 33.39
C SER A 407 57.68 8.19 34.09
N ALA A 408 56.63 8.88 33.68
CA ALA A 408 56.15 10.08 34.37
C ALA A 408 54.59 10.04 34.38
N ILE A 409 54.03 10.47 35.49
CA ILE A 409 52.57 10.52 35.64
C ILE A 409 52.14 11.97 35.77
N VAL A 410 51.11 12.30 34.99
CA VAL A 410 50.41 13.58 35.06
C VAL A 410 48.93 13.33 35.37
N ARG A 411 48.38 14.08 36.29
CA ARG A 411 46.97 13.99 36.71
C ARG A 411 46.23 15.27 36.33
N CYS A 412 45.06 15.10 35.83
CA CYS A 412 44.18 16.22 35.53
C CYS A 412 42.69 15.83 35.58
N VAL A 413 41.83 16.80 35.56
CA VAL A 413 40.41 16.59 35.37
C VAL A 413 40.17 16.37 33.87
N ALA A 414 39.59 15.24 33.49
CA ALA A 414 39.40 14.80 32.10
C ALA A 414 38.77 15.88 31.22
N LYS A 415 37.87 16.69 31.73
CA LYS A 415 37.12 17.70 30.98
C LYS A 415 37.95 18.99 30.69
N LYS A 416 38.92 19.30 31.51
CA LYS A 416 39.57 20.63 31.49
C LYS A 416 40.80 20.71 30.60
N THR A 417 41.46 19.58 30.33
CA THR A 417 42.79 19.61 29.67
C THR A 417 42.74 18.88 28.35
N ASP A 418 43.39 19.39 27.31
CA ASP A 418 43.46 18.69 26.02
C ASP A 418 44.40 17.49 26.10
N ALA A 419 44.14 16.43 25.36
CA ALA A 419 44.93 15.20 25.36
C ALA A 419 46.38 15.46 24.85
N GLU A 420 46.55 16.37 23.92
CA GLU A 420 47.84 16.75 23.38
C GLU A 420 48.67 17.53 24.42
N GLU A 421 48.03 18.45 25.14
CA GLU A 421 48.64 19.18 26.25
C GLU A 421 49.06 18.24 27.38
N LEU A 422 48.22 17.24 27.70
CA LEU A 422 48.56 16.22 28.69
C LEU A 422 49.81 15.41 28.32
N LEU A 423 49.88 14.96 27.07
CA LEU A 423 51.08 14.26 26.60
C LEU A 423 52.33 15.12 26.67
N LYS A 424 52.22 16.39 26.29
CA LYS A 424 53.30 17.34 26.36
C LYS A 424 53.79 17.54 27.81
N LEU A 425 52.83 17.73 28.75
CA LEU A 425 53.17 17.88 30.17
C LEU A 425 53.81 16.60 30.74
N ALA A 426 53.32 15.42 30.36
CA ALA A 426 53.86 14.14 30.81
C ALA A 426 55.28 13.91 30.26
N SER A 427 55.51 14.21 28.99
CA SER A 427 56.84 14.15 28.36
C SER A 427 57.83 15.16 29.00
N MET A 428 57.40 16.41 29.21
CA MET A 428 58.21 17.42 29.89
C MET A 428 58.60 16.99 31.32
N ARG A 429 57.63 16.42 32.07
CA ARG A 429 57.89 15.91 33.42
C ARG A 429 58.88 14.76 33.40
N LEU A 430 58.76 13.86 32.41
CA LEU A 430 59.73 12.77 32.23
C LEU A 430 61.12 13.32 32.02
N ASN A 431 61.31 14.28 31.09
CA ASN A 431 62.62 14.89 30.81
C ASN A 431 63.21 15.59 32.06
N ALA A 432 62.39 16.36 32.79
CA ALA A 432 62.86 17.04 34.02
C ALA A 432 63.29 16.05 35.12
N LEU A 433 62.69 14.87 35.22
CA LEU A 433 63.12 13.82 36.14
C LEU A 433 64.53 13.24 35.76
N TYR A 434 64.91 13.34 34.49
CA TYR A 434 66.17 12.82 33.98
C TYR A 434 67.26 13.83 33.97
N ASP A 435 66.99 15.11 33.71
CA ASP A 435 67.97 16.22 33.76
C ASP A 435 68.46 16.48 35.19
N LEU A 436 67.70 16.01 36.22
CA LEU A 436 68.13 16.08 37.63
C LEU A 436 69.02 14.91 38.07
N HIS A 437 69.15 13.89 37.23
CA HIS A 437 69.94 12.67 37.54
C HIS A 437 71.10 12.43 36.55
N SER A 438 71.42 13.37 35.60
CA SER A 438 72.55 13.39 34.74
C SER A 438 73.56 14.44 35.26
#